data_8f0d7e1e4cf4354bbb720c3d43db0fbd
#
_entry.id   8f0d7e1e4cf4354bbb720c3d43db0fbd
#
_cell.length_a   1.000
_cell.length_b   1.000
_cell.length_c   1.000
_cell.angle_alpha   90.00
_cell.angle_beta   90.00
_cell.angle_gamma   90.00
#
_symmetry.space_group_name_H-M   'P 1'
#
loop_
_entity.id
_entity.type
_entity.pdbx_description
1 polymer ?
#
loop_
_entity_poly.entity_id
_entity_poly.type
_entity_poly.pdbx_seq_one_letter_code
_entity_poly.pdbx_strand_id
1 'polypeptide(L)'
;MALLEARGVGKSFGRLTALTGAALTVGNNEFHGLIGPNGSGKSTFLKCIAGATAATKGRVIFDGADVTNTSPAARARAGMSLKFQMTSVLTELTLYDNILLALQPKVSLTRLMFSGSRKILHERVIAMLEQFRLANRAHDAASTLSHGQQQWLEIAMALAAEPMLLLLDEPTGGMSIEERRVTGELLQPIKTRCSLVIVEHDLDFIRDICDRITVLDQGSVICSGTVPEVQANSKVQEVYLRRA
;
A
#
# COMPACT_ATOMS: atom_id res chain seq x y z
N MET A 1 4.85 19.32 6.62
CA MET A 1 3.70 18.83 7.41
C MET A 1 3.60 17.34 7.13
N ALA A 2 3.33 16.49 8.13
CA ALA A 2 3.18 15.06 7.88
C ALA A 2 1.85 14.80 7.17
N LEU A 3 1.85 13.89 6.18
CA LEU A 3 0.64 13.43 5.49
C LEU A 3 -0.12 12.42 6.36
N LEU A 4 0.62 11.51 7.01
CA LEU A 4 0.07 10.50 7.92
C LEU A 4 0.78 10.55 9.26
N GLU A 5 0.01 10.50 10.35
CA GLU A 5 0.52 10.28 11.69
C GLU A 5 -0.33 9.25 12.40
N ALA A 6 0.26 8.09 12.69
CA ALA A 6 -0.29 7.11 13.61
C ALA A 6 0.40 7.29 14.97
N ARG A 7 -0.37 7.63 16.00
CA ARG A 7 0.15 7.99 17.33
C ARG A 7 -0.33 7.00 18.38
N GLY A 8 0.58 6.21 18.93
CA GLY A 8 0.31 5.30 20.02
C GLY A 8 -0.76 4.25 19.74
N VAL A 9 -0.81 3.74 18.49
CA VAL A 9 -1.83 2.80 18.05
C VAL A 9 -1.66 1.47 18.75
N GLY A 10 -2.69 1.06 19.51
CA GLY A 10 -2.80 -0.23 20.17
C GLY A 10 -3.93 -1.05 19.59
N LYS A 11 -3.73 -2.38 19.47
CA LYS A 11 -4.76 -3.31 19.04
C LYS A 11 -4.73 -4.60 19.84
N SER A 12 -5.87 -4.95 20.42
CA SER A 12 -6.06 -6.24 21.08
C SER A 12 -7.23 -7.01 20.44
N PHE A 13 -7.07 -8.31 20.32
CA PHE A 13 -8.06 -9.28 19.89
C PHE A 13 -8.34 -10.22 21.08
N GLY A 14 -9.36 -9.91 21.86
CA GLY A 14 -9.58 -10.60 23.13
C GLY A 14 -8.38 -10.47 24.07
N ARG A 15 -7.72 -11.59 24.39
CA ARG A 15 -6.52 -11.61 25.25
C ARG A 15 -5.22 -11.39 24.50
N LEU A 16 -5.23 -11.48 23.17
CA LEU A 16 -4.02 -11.27 22.35
C LEU A 16 -3.84 -9.78 22.07
N THR A 17 -2.74 -9.20 22.52
CA THR A 17 -2.33 -7.84 22.17
C THR A 17 -1.40 -7.90 20.95
N ALA A 18 -1.90 -7.43 19.81
CA ALA A 18 -1.17 -7.42 18.55
C ALA A 18 -0.34 -6.13 18.34
N LEU A 19 -0.77 -5.01 18.96
CA LEU A 19 -0.04 -3.74 18.89
C LEU A 19 -0.05 -3.06 20.27
N THR A 20 1.11 -2.55 20.66
CA THR A 20 1.34 -1.88 21.95
C THR A 20 1.93 -0.49 21.70
N GLY A 21 1.05 0.48 21.37
CA GLY A 21 1.46 1.87 21.23
C GLY A 21 2.31 2.16 19.98
N ALA A 22 2.07 1.45 18.88
CA ALA A 22 2.81 1.64 17.63
C ALA A 22 2.62 3.07 17.09
N ALA A 23 3.71 3.66 16.57
CA ALA A 23 3.71 5.00 16.00
C ALA A 23 4.39 4.99 14.62
N LEU A 24 3.87 5.79 13.70
CA LEU A 24 4.39 5.97 12.35
C LEU A 24 4.08 7.39 11.87
N THR A 25 5.05 8.04 11.25
CA THR A 25 4.86 9.33 10.58
C THR A 25 5.36 9.25 9.17
N VAL A 26 4.55 9.68 8.21
CA VAL A 26 4.89 9.69 6.78
C VAL A 26 4.70 11.10 6.22
N GLY A 27 5.69 11.59 5.51
CA GLY A 27 5.66 12.87 4.81
C GLY A 27 4.94 12.79 3.46
N ASN A 28 4.76 13.95 2.81
CA ASN A 28 4.33 13.99 1.42
C ASN A 28 5.46 13.47 0.51
N ASN A 29 5.08 12.73 -0.53
CA ASN A 29 6.01 12.17 -1.51
C ASN A 29 7.10 11.29 -0.87
N GLU A 30 6.77 10.64 0.24
CA GLU A 30 7.67 9.76 0.99
C GLU A 30 7.28 8.30 0.77
N PHE A 31 8.25 7.45 0.47
CA PHE A 31 8.11 6.00 0.50
C PHE A 31 8.64 5.48 1.83
N HIS A 32 7.77 4.89 2.62
CA HIS A 32 8.05 4.44 3.97
C HIS A 32 7.90 2.94 4.11
N GLY A 33 8.99 2.25 4.44
CA GLY A 33 8.99 0.81 4.71
C GLY A 33 8.53 0.50 6.15
N LEU A 34 7.62 -0.45 6.31
CA LEU A 34 7.26 -1.01 7.60
C LEU A 34 7.73 -2.46 7.63
N ILE A 35 8.82 -2.71 8.32
CA ILE A 35 9.49 -4.01 8.35
C ILE A 35 9.45 -4.63 9.76
N GLY A 36 9.82 -5.89 9.84
CA GLY A 36 9.88 -6.65 11.09
C GLY A 36 9.58 -8.12 10.89
N PRO A 37 9.79 -8.95 11.89
CA PRO A 37 9.57 -10.40 11.81
C PRO A 37 8.08 -10.73 11.54
N ASN A 38 7.83 -11.98 11.11
CA ASN A 38 6.49 -12.51 11.01
C ASN A 38 5.80 -12.49 12.40
N GLY A 39 4.54 -12.07 12.43
CA GLY A 39 3.80 -11.93 13.69
C GLY A 39 4.13 -10.67 14.50
N SER A 40 5.00 -9.76 14.03
CA SER A 40 5.32 -8.52 14.75
C SER A 40 4.19 -7.48 14.77
N GLY A 41 3.12 -7.68 13.98
CA GLY A 41 1.95 -6.80 13.96
C GLY A 41 1.86 -5.86 12.76
N LYS A 42 2.76 -5.93 11.76
CA LYS A 42 2.81 -5.03 10.59
C LYS A 42 1.47 -4.90 9.85
N SER A 43 0.93 -6.01 9.37
CA SER A 43 -0.36 -6.03 8.65
C SER A 43 -1.52 -5.56 9.54
N THR A 44 -1.48 -5.86 10.84
CA THR A 44 -2.46 -5.34 11.80
C THR A 44 -2.35 -3.82 11.92
N PHE A 45 -1.13 -3.29 11.99
CA PHE A 45 -0.91 -1.84 12.06
C PHE A 45 -1.38 -1.15 10.77
N LEU A 46 -1.02 -1.69 9.62
CA LEU A 46 -1.48 -1.19 8.32
C LEU A 46 -3.02 -1.19 8.23
N LYS A 47 -3.68 -2.27 8.67
CA LYS A 47 -5.15 -2.37 8.71
C LYS A 47 -5.78 -1.36 9.67
N CYS A 48 -5.13 -1.06 10.80
CA CYS A 48 -5.58 0.00 11.70
C CYS A 48 -5.45 1.39 11.05
N ILE A 49 -4.35 1.67 10.36
CA ILE A 49 -4.14 2.92 9.60
C ILE A 49 -5.21 3.07 8.51
N ALA A 50 -5.52 2.01 7.79
CA ALA A 50 -6.54 2.01 6.73
C ALA A 50 -7.98 2.02 7.24
N GLY A 51 -8.21 1.79 8.54
CA GLY A 51 -9.55 1.67 9.12
C GLY A 51 -10.25 0.35 8.86
N ALA A 52 -9.57 -0.61 8.23
CA ALA A 52 -10.08 -1.97 8.01
C ALA A 52 -10.18 -2.77 9.32
N THR A 53 -9.42 -2.36 10.33
CA THR A 53 -9.50 -2.86 11.71
C THR A 53 -9.51 -1.67 12.65
N ALA A 54 -10.51 -1.58 13.51
CA ALA A 54 -10.57 -0.50 14.51
C ALA A 54 -9.41 -0.64 15.51
N ALA A 55 -8.66 0.43 15.74
CA ALA A 55 -7.68 0.49 16.81
C ALA A 55 -8.37 0.43 18.18
N THR A 56 -7.74 -0.22 19.17
CA THR A 56 -8.23 -0.25 20.55
C THR A 56 -7.82 1.01 21.30
N LYS A 57 -6.65 1.58 20.95
CA LYS A 57 -6.08 2.79 21.54
C LYS A 57 -5.31 3.56 20.48
N GLY A 58 -5.00 4.83 20.78
CA GLY A 58 -4.20 5.70 19.91
C GLY A 58 -5.04 6.47 18.90
N ARG A 59 -4.37 7.15 17.99
CA ARG A 59 -5.00 8.01 16.97
C ARG A 59 -4.33 7.84 15.62
N VAL A 60 -5.11 8.03 14.57
CA VAL A 60 -4.64 8.11 13.17
C VAL A 60 -5.08 9.46 12.62
N ILE A 61 -4.09 10.27 12.24
CA ILE A 61 -4.30 11.61 11.65
C ILE A 61 -3.84 11.50 10.19
N PHE A 62 -4.68 11.90 9.26
CA PHE A 62 -4.40 11.88 7.83
C PHE A 62 -4.74 13.24 7.23
N ASP A 63 -3.79 13.84 6.55
CA ASP A 63 -3.87 15.19 5.98
C ASP A 63 -4.44 16.22 6.99
N GLY A 64 -3.92 16.18 8.21
CA GLY A 64 -4.33 17.05 9.33
C GLY A 64 -5.66 16.69 9.99
N ALA A 65 -6.45 15.75 9.46
CA ALA A 65 -7.73 15.34 10.01
C ALA A 65 -7.61 14.06 10.87
N ASP A 66 -8.28 14.00 12.02
CA ASP A 66 -8.39 12.77 12.82
C ASP A 66 -9.36 11.80 12.15
N VAL A 67 -8.80 10.71 11.61
CA VAL A 67 -9.55 9.65 10.93
C VAL A 67 -9.72 8.38 11.77
N THR A 68 -9.35 8.42 13.05
CA THR A 68 -9.27 7.25 13.93
C THR A 68 -10.54 6.38 13.89
N ASN A 69 -11.71 7.00 13.95
CA ASN A 69 -13.00 6.32 14.00
C ASN A 69 -13.76 6.36 12.67
N THR A 70 -13.11 6.75 11.58
CA THR A 70 -13.75 6.77 10.26
C THR A 70 -13.70 5.41 9.58
N SER A 71 -14.69 5.14 8.73
CA SER A 71 -14.74 3.90 7.95
C SER A 71 -13.65 3.85 6.87
N PRO A 72 -13.25 2.65 6.39
CA PRO A 72 -12.32 2.52 5.25
C PRO A 72 -12.77 3.31 4.03
N ALA A 73 -14.07 3.31 3.73
CA ALA A 73 -14.63 4.07 2.60
C ALA A 73 -14.50 5.59 2.78
N ALA A 74 -14.59 6.10 4.02
CA ALA A 74 -14.36 7.51 4.30
C ALA A 74 -12.88 7.87 4.11
N ARG A 75 -11.95 7.02 4.57
CA ARG A 75 -10.51 7.22 4.37
C ARG A 75 -10.12 7.13 2.89
N ALA A 76 -10.75 6.21 2.13
CA ALA A 76 -10.54 6.12 0.68
C ALA A 76 -10.99 7.41 -0.03
N ARG A 77 -12.15 7.98 0.33
CA ARG A 77 -12.60 9.27 -0.19
C ARG A 77 -11.70 10.45 0.20
N ALA A 78 -11.05 10.36 1.35
CA ALA A 78 -10.05 11.34 1.78
C ALA A 78 -8.71 11.18 1.06
N GLY A 79 -8.51 10.15 0.25
CA GLY A 79 -7.29 9.94 -0.54
C GLY A 79 -6.32 8.88 0.02
N MET A 80 -6.78 7.99 0.91
CA MET A 80 -5.98 6.87 1.40
C MET A 80 -6.45 5.57 0.75
N SER A 81 -5.60 4.90 -0.02
CA SER A 81 -5.91 3.61 -0.65
C SER A 81 -5.15 2.48 0.03
N LEU A 82 -5.76 1.31 0.15
CA LEU A 82 -5.14 0.11 0.69
C LEU A 82 -5.26 -1.04 -0.32
N LYS A 83 -4.12 -1.60 -0.71
CA LYS A 83 -4.04 -2.89 -1.40
C LYS A 83 -3.92 -4.00 -0.34
N PHE A 84 -4.91 -4.85 -0.27
CA PHE A 84 -4.91 -6.03 0.62
C PHE A 84 -4.03 -7.15 0.06
N GLN A 85 -3.66 -8.11 0.94
CA GLN A 85 -2.99 -9.35 0.54
C GLN A 85 -3.84 -10.25 -0.38
N MET A 86 -5.18 -10.15 -0.29
CA MET A 86 -6.08 -10.92 -1.16
C MET A 86 -6.28 -10.17 -2.46
N THR A 87 -6.16 -10.91 -3.57
CA THR A 87 -6.33 -10.40 -4.94
C THR A 87 -7.69 -9.74 -5.10
N SER A 88 -7.69 -8.48 -5.52
CA SER A 88 -8.91 -7.73 -5.87
C SER A 88 -9.16 -7.70 -7.38
N VAL A 89 -8.31 -8.38 -8.16
CA VAL A 89 -8.44 -8.51 -9.60
C VAL A 89 -9.65 -9.37 -9.94
N LEU A 90 -10.50 -8.87 -10.83
CA LEU A 90 -11.60 -9.62 -11.41
C LEU A 90 -11.04 -10.47 -12.58
N THR A 91 -10.72 -11.72 -12.29
CA THR A 91 -9.93 -12.61 -13.15
C THR A 91 -10.60 -12.90 -14.49
N GLU A 92 -11.94 -12.90 -14.53
CA GLU A 92 -12.74 -13.13 -15.73
C GLU A 92 -12.86 -11.90 -16.65
N LEU A 93 -12.51 -10.72 -16.15
CA LEU A 93 -12.51 -9.49 -16.91
C LEU A 93 -11.16 -9.24 -17.58
N THR A 94 -11.18 -8.43 -18.64
CA THR A 94 -9.95 -7.96 -19.27
C THR A 94 -9.16 -7.03 -18.34
N LEU A 95 -7.86 -6.85 -18.62
CA LEU A 95 -7.05 -5.88 -17.90
C LEU A 95 -7.65 -4.48 -18.04
N TYR A 96 -8.11 -4.16 -19.24
CA TYR A 96 -8.77 -2.90 -19.57
C TYR A 96 -10.00 -2.68 -18.67
N ASP A 97 -10.89 -3.68 -18.56
CA ASP A 97 -12.12 -3.55 -17.80
C ASP A 97 -11.85 -3.48 -16.27
N ASN A 98 -10.81 -4.16 -15.75
CA ASN A 98 -10.36 -4.03 -14.37
C ASN A 98 -9.96 -2.58 -14.04
N ILE A 99 -9.11 -1.97 -14.86
CA ILE A 99 -8.70 -0.56 -14.66
C ILE A 99 -9.89 0.38 -14.88
N LEU A 100 -10.72 0.13 -15.90
CA LEU A 100 -11.91 0.94 -16.16
C LEU A 100 -12.83 0.99 -14.93
N LEU A 101 -13.11 -0.15 -14.31
CA LEU A 101 -13.92 -0.24 -13.09
C LEU A 101 -13.30 0.54 -11.94
N ALA A 102 -11.98 0.45 -11.76
CA ALA A 102 -11.26 1.18 -10.71
C ALA A 102 -11.31 2.71 -10.91
N LEU A 103 -11.43 3.20 -12.15
CA LEU A 103 -11.55 4.61 -12.48
C LEU A 103 -12.99 5.16 -12.38
N GLN A 104 -14.02 4.30 -12.43
CA GLN A 104 -15.43 4.73 -12.44
C GLN A 104 -15.84 5.59 -11.23
N PRO A 105 -15.39 5.35 -9.98
CA PRO A 105 -15.75 6.19 -8.84
C PRO A 105 -15.38 7.68 -9.01
N LYS A 106 -14.48 8.00 -9.91
CA LYS A 106 -14.10 9.39 -10.27
C LYS A 106 -15.03 10.06 -11.28
N VAL A 107 -15.99 9.32 -11.85
CA VAL A 107 -16.93 9.82 -12.85
C VAL A 107 -18.28 10.10 -12.19
N SER A 108 -18.91 11.25 -12.49
CA SER A 108 -20.24 11.56 -11.96
C SER A 108 -21.28 10.53 -12.42
N LEU A 109 -22.26 10.22 -11.56
CA LEU A 109 -23.33 9.27 -11.86
C LEU A 109 -24.07 9.60 -13.16
N THR A 110 -24.29 10.88 -13.45
CA THR A 110 -24.94 11.34 -14.69
C THR A 110 -24.15 10.94 -15.93
N ARG A 111 -22.81 11.05 -15.91
CA ARG A 111 -21.95 10.61 -17.02
C ARG A 111 -21.91 9.09 -17.18
N LEU A 112 -21.98 8.35 -16.08
CA LEU A 112 -22.06 6.88 -16.12
C LEU A 112 -23.37 6.40 -16.76
N MET A 113 -24.49 7.06 -16.48
CA MET A 113 -25.81 6.71 -17.06
C MET A 113 -25.88 6.89 -18.58
N PHE A 114 -25.09 7.78 -19.18
CA PHE A 114 -25.10 8.06 -20.63
C PHE A 114 -24.05 7.28 -21.43
N SER A 115 -23.58 6.12 -20.97
CA SER A 115 -22.66 5.21 -21.71
C SER A 115 -21.33 5.82 -22.19
N GLY A 116 -20.98 7.02 -21.80
CA GLY A 116 -19.76 7.71 -22.24
C GLY A 116 -18.50 7.36 -21.47
N SER A 117 -18.60 6.60 -20.36
CA SER A 117 -17.47 6.36 -19.46
C SER A 117 -16.28 5.67 -20.15
N ARG A 118 -16.54 4.69 -21.02
CA ARG A 118 -15.50 3.97 -21.76
C ARG A 118 -14.70 4.91 -22.67
N LYS A 119 -15.37 5.80 -23.40
CA LYS A 119 -14.72 6.77 -24.28
C LYS A 119 -13.95 7.84 -23.50
N ILE A 120 -14.53 8.32 -22.41
CA ILE A 120 -13.93 9.38 -21.56
C ILE A 120 -12.73 8.86 -20.81
N LEU A 121 -12.76 7.60 -20.36
CA LEU A 121 -11.69 7.03 -19.52
C LEU A 121 -10.65 6.23 -20.32
N HIS A 122 -10.85 6.05 -21.63
CA HIS A 122 -9.99 5.21 -22.45
C HIS A 122 -8.52 5.59 -22.36
N GLU A 123 -8.20 6.85 -22.56
CA GLU A 123 -6.80 7.33 -22.50
C GLU A 123 -6.18 7.09 -21.12
N ARG A 124 -6.96 7.30 -20.05
CA ARG A 124 -6.48 7.06 -18.68
C ARG A 124 -6.27 5.57 -18.40
N VAL A 125 -7.14 4.69 -18.93
CA VAL A 125 -6.98 3.23 -18.81
C VAL A 125 -5.69 2.81 -19.49
N ILE A 126 -5.48 3.25 -20.75
CA ILE A 126 -4.29 2.88 -21.53
C ILE A 126 -3.03 3.43 -20.84
N ALA A 127 -3.01 4.70 -20.43
CA ALA A 127 -1.85 5.29 -19.73
C ALA A 127 -1.50 4.53 -18.44
N MET A 128 -2.51 4.06 -17.68
CA MET A 128 -2.27 3.26 -16.48
C MET A 128 -1.68 1.88 -16.83
N LEU A 129 -2.20 1.21 -17.86
CA LEU A 129 -1.66 -0.06 -18.33
C LEU A 129 -0.23 0.09 -18.90
N GLU A 130 0.05 1.18 -19.61
CA GLU A 130 1.41 1.51 -20.09
C GLU A 130 2.38 1.70 -18.94
N GLN A 131 1.99 2.47 -17.92
CA GLN A 131 2.82 2.69 -16.72
C GLN A 131 3.22 1.36 -16.05
N PHE A 132 2.34 0.37 -16.04
CA PHE A 132 2.58 -0.95 -15.45
C PHE A 132 3.03 -2.01 -16.46
N ARG A 133 3.44 -1.62 -17.70
CA ARG A 133 3.93 -2.51 -18.76
C ARG A 133 2.91 -3.61 -19.17
N LEU A 134 1.61 -3.30 -19.08
CA LEU A 134 0.50 -4.22 -19.35
C LEU A 134 -0.34 -3.82 -20.57
N ALA A 135 -0.01 -2.71 -21.26
CA ALA A 135 -0.84 -2.17 -22.33
C ALA A 135 -1.00 -3.12 -23.54
N ASN A 136 0.04 -3.87 -23.88
CA ASN A 136 -0.01 -4.86 -24.98
C ASN A 136 -0.94 -6.04 -24.70
N ARG A 137 -1.38 -6.20 -23.45
CA ARG A 137 -2.30 -7.23 -22.98
C ARG A 137 -3.65 -6.68 -22.51
N ALA A 138 -3.97 -5.43 -22.87
CA ALA A 138 -5.16 -4.72 -22.39
C ALA A 138 -6.47 -5.52 -22.54
N HIS A 139 -6.59 -6.30 -23.60
CA HIS A 139 -7.78 -7.10 -23.93
C HIS A 139 -7.70 -8.57 -23.49
N ASP A 140 -6.59 -8.98 -22.88
CA ASP A 140 -6.46 -10.33 -22.31
C ASP A 140 -7.28 -10.42 -21.01
N ALA A 141 -7.78 -11.62 -20.70
CA ALA A 141 -8.37 -11.90 -19.39
C ALA A 141 -7.29 -11.83 -18.31
N ALA A 142 -7.61 -11.22 -17.16
CA ALA A 142 -6.65 -11.06 -16.07
C ALA A 142 -6.18 -12.40 -15.48
N SER A 143 -6.97 -13.48 -15.64
CA SER A 143 -6.59 -14.85 -15.29
C SER A 143 -5.36 -15.38 -16.04
N THR A 144 -5.00 -14.78 -17.19
CA THR A 144 -3.84 -15.21 -18.01
C THR A 144 -2.51 -14.58 -17.55
N LEU A 145 -2.55 -13.64 -16.61
CA LEU A 145 -1.37 -12.97 -16.08
C LEU A 145 -0.56 -13.89 -15.15
N SER A 146 0.78 -13.72 -15.15
CA SER A 146 1.61 -14.27 -14.08
C SER A 146 1.23 -13.65 -12.72
N HIS A 147 1.63 -14.28 -11.63
CA HIS A 147 1.35 -13.76 -10.29
C HIS A 147 1.89 -12.33 -10.12
N GLY A 148 3.13 -12.05 -10.54
CA GLY A 148 3.71 -10.71 -10.49
C GLY A 148 2.94 -9.70 -11.32
N GLN A 149 2.51 -10.06 -12.52
CA GLN A 149 1.69 -9.18 -13.37
C GLN A 149 0.31 -8.90 -12.77
N GLN A 150 -0.30 -9.88 -12.08
CA GLN A 150 -1.55 -9.65 -11.34
C GLN A 150 -1.35 -8.64 -10.22
N GLN A 151 -0.23 -8.73 -9.49
CA GLN A 151 0.12 -7.74 -8.45
C GLN A 151 0.30 -6.34 -9.05
N TRP A 152 0.94 -6.22 -10.23
CA TRP A 152 1.07 -4.93 -10.93
C TRP A 152 -0.29 -4.36 -11.32
N LEU A 153 -1.20 -5.20 -11.83
CA LEU A 153 -2.57 -4.78 -12.16
C LEU A 153 -3.31 -4.28 -10.92
N GLU A 154 -3.17 -4.96 -9.77
CA GLU A 154 -3.76 -4.53 -8.50
C GLU A 154 -3.24 -3.18 -8.01
N ILE A 155 -1.93 -2.96 -8.09
CA ILE A 155 -1.33 -1.67 -7.74
C ILE A 155 -1.85 -0.58 -8.69
N ALA A 156 -1.95 -0.87 -9.98
CA ALA A 156 -2.51 0.04 -10.97
C ALA A 156 -3.97 0.40 -10.64
N MET A 157 -4.80 -0.59 -10.28
CA MET A 157 -6.18 -0.37 -9.84
C MET A 157 -6.26 0.50 -8.58
N ALA A 158 -5.40 0.25 -7.59
CA ALA A 158 -5.35 1.04 -6.37
C ALA A 158 -4.93 2.51 -6.63
N LEU A 159 -4.05 2.73 -7.60
CA LEU A 159 -3.61 4.07 -8.03
C LEU A 159 -4.62 4.77 -8.93
N ALA A 160 -5.52 4.05 -9.58
CA ALA A 160 -6.59 4.64 -10.41
C ALA A 160 -7.47 5.60 -9.61
N ALA A 161 -7.60 5.39 -8.30
CA ALA A 161 -8.27 6.31 -7.39
C ALA A 161 -7.49 7.61 -7.12
N GLU A 162 -6.27 7.77 -7.67
CA GLU A 162 -5.36 8.91 -7.44
C GLU A 162 -5.19 9.22 -5.94
N PRO A 163 -4.75 8.25 -5.13
CA PRO A 163 -4.61 8.46 -3.71
C PRO A 163 -3.43 9.38 -3.40
N MET A 164 -3.53 10.15 -2.29
CA MET A 164 -2.39 10.85 -1.70
C MET A 164 -1.47 9.88 -0.96
N LEU A 165 -2.05 8.79 -0.41
CA LEU A 165 -1.34 7.74 0.32
C LEU A 165 -1.81 6.37 -0.14
N LEU A 166 -0.88 5.53 -0.59
CA LEU A 166 -1.12 4.13 -0.91
C LEU A 166 -0.45 3.23 0.14
N LEU A 167 -1.23 2.32 0.68
CA LEU A 167 -0.78 1.32 1.66
C LEU A 167 -0.67 -0.04 0.95
N LEU A 168 0.51 -0.65 0.95
CA LEU A 168 0.81 -1.92 0.31
C LEU A 168 1.21 -2.97 1.37
N ASP A 169 0.50 -4.09 1.40
CA ASP A 169 0.81 -5.22 2.30
C ASP A 169 1.40 -6.36 1.46
N GLU A 170 2.73 -6.56 1.58
CA GLU A 170 3.54 -7.56 0.88
C GLU A 170 3.33 -7.55 -0.65
N PRO A 171 3.53 -6.39 -1.33
CA PRO A 171 3.25 -6.28 -2.76
C PRO A 171 4.16 -7.13 -3.66
N THR A 172 5.30 -7.60 -3.13
CA THR A 172 6.26 -8.43 -3.89
C THR A 172 6.24 -9.91 -3.48
N GLY A 173 5.30 -10.30 -2.61
CA GLY A 173 5.16 -11.68 -2.15
C GLY A 173 5.01 -12.66 -3.32
N GLY A 174 5.82 -13.72 -3.35
CA GLY A 174 5.81 -14.74 -4.40
C GLY A 174 6.43 -14.33 -5.74
N MET A 175 7.00 -13.13 -5.86
CA MET A 175 7.69 -12.67 -7.07
C MET A 175 9.13 -13.19 -7.15
N SER A 176 9.61 -13.41 -8.37
CA SER A 176 11.03 -13.60 -8.66
C SER A 176 11.83 -12.32 -8.36
N ILE A 177 13.15 -12.44 -8.24
CA ILE A 177 14.06 -11.30 -8.03
C ILE A 177 13.87 -10.24 -9.12
N GLU A 178 13.73 -10.66 -10.38
CA GLU A 178 13.55 -9.75 -11.50
C GLU A 178 12.18 -9.04 -11.44
N GLU A 179 11.09 -9.73 -11.10
CA GLU A 179 9.78 -9.11 -10.95
C GLU A 179 9.78 -8.08 -9.81
N ARG A 180 10.47 -8.36 -8.69
CA ARG A 180 10.65 -7.39 -7.59
C ARG A 180 11.38 -6.13 -8.04
N ARG A 181 12.50 -6.30 -8.79
CA ARG A 181 13.26 -5.18 -9.35
C ARG A 181 12.37 -4.32 -10.25
N VAL A 182 11.63 -4.95 -11.17
CA VAL A 182 10.69 -4.25 -12.05
C VAL A 182 9.59 -3.55 -11.25
N THR A 183 9.07 -4.19 -10.20
CA THR A 183 8.07 -3.56 -9.32
C THR A 183 8.60 -2.27 -8.69
N GLY A 184 9.85 -2.27 -8.23
CA GLY A 184 10.52 -1.05 -7.74
C GLY A 184 10.57 0.05 -8.80
N GLU A 185 10.97 -0.29 -10.04
CA GLU A 185 11.01 0.66 -11.16
C GLU A 185 9.62 1.24 -11.49
N LEU A 186 8.56 0.41 -11.43
CA LEU A 186 7.18 0.84 -11.69
C LEU A 186 6.63 1.76 -10.60
N LEU A 187 7.10 1.60 -9.35
CA LEU A 187 6.68 2.43 -8.22
C LEU A 187 7.40 3.79 -8.16
N GLN A 188 8.68 3.87 -8.55
CA GLN A 188 9.46 5.11 -8.44
C GLN A 188 8.79 6.36 -9.05
N PRO A 189 8.21 6.32 -10.27
CA PRO A 189 7.56 7.50 -10.85
C PRO A 189 6.33 7.99 -10.06
N ILE A 190 5.75 7.12 -9.20
CA ILE A 190 4.56 7.43 -8.43
C ILE A 190 4.87 8.40 -7.28
N LYS A 191 6.11 8.41 -6.81
CA LYS A 191 6.58 9.20 -5.67
C LYS A 191 6.27 10.69 -5.78
N THR A 192 6.25 11.23 -6.98
CA THR A 192 5.98 12.66 -7.21
C THR A 192 4.53 13.06 -6.91
N ARG A 193 3.61 12.08 -6.80
CA ARG A 193 2.17 12.32 -6.67
C ARG A 193 1.48 11.54 -5.56
N CYS A 194 2.17 10.54 -4.98
CA CYS A 194 1.59 9.65 -3.98
C CYS A 194 2.66 9.20 -3.00
N SER A 195 2.40 9.27 -1.71
CA SER A 195 3.22 8.65 -0.68
C SER A 195 2.85 7.18 -0.53
N LEU A 196 3.83 6.33 -0.14
CA LEU A 196 3.60 4.91 0.06
C LEU A 196 3.98 4.49 1.49
N VAL A 197 3.17 3.59 2.07
CA VAL A 197 3.62 2.74 3.18
C VAL A 197 3.64 1.31 2.69
N ILE A 198 4.78 0.67 2.77
CA ILE A 198 5.01 -0.66 2.21
C ILE A 198 5.40 -1.60 3.35
N VAL A 199 4.57 -2.60 3.61
CA VAL A 199 4.91 -3.71 4.49
C VAL A 199 5.62 -4.76 3.66
N GLU A 200 6.85 -5.08 4.03
CA GLU A 200 7.65 -6.10 3.35
C GLU A 200 8.62 -6.79 4.31
N HIS A 201 9.07 -7.95 3.91
CA HIS A 201 10.12 -8.71 4.59
C HIS A 201 11.44 -8.74 3.80
N ASP A 202 11.40 -8.38 2.50
CA ASP A 202 12.57 -8.23 1.64
C ASP A 202 13.26 -6.89 1.91
N LEU A 203 14.39 -6.95 2.63
CA LEU A 203 15.13 -5.75 3.02
C LEU A 203 15.82 -5.08 1.84
N ASP A 204 16.21 -5.83 0.82
CA ASP A 204 16.87 -5.28 -0.37
C ASP A 204 15.87 -4.44 -1.17
N PHE A 205 14.66 -4.97 -1.38
CA PHE A 205 13.59 -4.21 -2.04
C PHE A 205 13.25 -2.92 -1.27
N ILE A 206 13.09 -3.00 0.05
CA ILE A 206 12.80 -1.83 0.89
C ILE A 206 13.93 -0.80 0.85
N ARG A 207 15.19 -1.24 0.91
CA ARG A 207 16.37 -0.37 0.83
C ARG A 207 16.41 0.41 -0.49
N ASP A 208 16.04 -0.26 -1.59
CA ASP A 208 16.17 0.31 -2.93
C ASP A 208 15.07 1.33 -3.25
N ILE A 209 13.91 1.28 -2.58
CA ILE A 209 12.77 2.14 -2.92
C ILE A 209 12.33 3.10 -1.82
N CYS A 210 12.58 2.80 -0.54
CA CYS A 210 12.08 3.58 0.58
C CYS A 210 13.07 4.67 1.03
N ASP A 211 12.54 5.81 1.46
CA ASP A 211 13.32 6.90 2.07
C ASP A 211 13.56 6.65 3.55
N ARG A 212 12.55 6.11 4.20
CA ARG A 212 12.53 5.84 5.65
C ARG A 212 11.96 4.47 5.92
N ILE A 213 12.34 3.93 7.07
CA ILE A 213 11.91 2.60 7.53
C ILE A 213 11.48 2.70 8.99
N THR A 214 10.40 2.02 9.34
CA THR A 214 10.00 1.74 10.71
C THR A 214 10.06 0.24 10.96
N VAL A 215 10.74 -0.16 12.03
CA VAL A 215 10.88 -1.56 12.43
C VAL A 215 9.93 -1.87 13.56
N LEU A 216 9.08 -2.86 13.35
CA LEU A 216 8.12 -3.35 14.32
C LEU A 216 8.56 -4.72 14.84
N ASP A 217 8.57 -4.90 16.16
CA ASP A 217 8.74 -6.20 16.81
C ASP A 217 7.76 -6.33 17.98
N GLN A 218 7.11 -7.49 18.09
CA GLN A 218 6.15 -7.82 19.16
C GLN A 218 5.10 -6.72 19.42
N GLY A 219 4.58 -6.13 18.34
CA GLY A 219 3.56 -5.08 18.40
C GLY A 219 4.05 -3.68 18.76
N SER A 220 5.36 -3.49 18.93
CA SER A 220 5.98 -2.21 19.28
C SER A 220 6.99 -1.76 18.23
N VAL A 221 7.09 -0.43 18.03
CA VAL A 221 8.15 0.15 17.20
C VAL A 221 9.46 0.16 17.97
N ILE A 222 10.51 -0.46 17.41
CA ILE A 222 11.85 -0.50 18.01
C ILE A 222 12.79 0.54 17.41
N CYS A 223 12.58 0.91 16.15
CA CYS A 223 13.38 1.92 15.47
C CYS A 223 12.59 2.52 14.32
N SER A 224 12.79 3.81 14.05
CA SER A 224 12.29 4.49 12.86
C SER A 224 13.32 5.53 12.42
N GLY A 225 13.67 5.56 11.13
CA GLY A 225 14.70 6.46 10.61
C GLY A 225 14.90 6.28 9.11
N THR A 226 15.95 6.89 8.59
CA THR A 226 16.45 6.61 7.23
C THR A 226 16.98 5.18 7.16
N VAL A 227 17.10 4.65 5.94
CA VAL A 227 17.61 3.29 5.71
C VAL A 227 18.97 3.06 6.41
N PRO A 228 19.99 3.94 6.26
CA PRO A 228 21.27 3.78 6.93
C PRO A 228 21.17 3.82 8.46
N GLU A 229 20.35 4.71 9.04
CA GLU A 229 20.16 4.82 10.49
C GLU A 229 19.56 3.54 11.08
N VAL A 230 18.56 2.96 10.39
CA VAL A 230 17.91 1.72 10.83
C VAL A 230 18.86 0.53 10.72
N GLN A 231 19.65 0.43 9.65
CA GLN A 231 20.64 -0.64 9.47
C GLN A 231 21.76 -0.60 10.53
N ALA A 232 22.16 0.58 10.96
CA ALA A 232 23.17 0.75 12.00
C ALA A 232 22.66 0.49 13.44
N ASN A 233 21.34 0.34 13.62
CA ASN A 233 20.75 0.19 14.94
C ASN A 233 20.96 -1.24 15.49
N SER A 234 21.64 -1.34 16.63
CA SER A 234 21.98 -2.62 17.25
C SER A 234 20.77 -3.49 17.63
N LYS A 235 19.66 -2.86 18.07
CA LYS A 235 18.44 -3.58 18.41
C LYS A 235 17.79 -4.20 17.16
N VAL A 236 17.85 -3.50 16.02
CA VAL A 236 17.35 -4.02 14.74
C VAL A 236 18.19 -5.22 14.32
N GLN A 237 19.52 -5.12 14.36
CA GLN A 237 20.41 -6.23 14.03
C GLN A 237 20.15 -7.45 14.93
N GLU A 238 19.96 -7.25 16.22
CA GLU A 238 19.66 -8.32 17.18
C GLU A 238 18.33 -9.04 16.85
N VAL A 239 17.28 -8.30 16.50
CA VAL A 239 15.97 -8.87 16.13
C VAL A 239 16.06 -9.74 14.88
N TYR A 240 16.86 -9.33 13.89
CA TYR A 240 17.04 -10.10 12.66
C TYR A 240 18.00 -11.26 12.84
N LEU A 241 19.11 -11.12 13.61
CA LEU A 241 20.07 -12.19 13.89
C LEU A 241 19.51 -13.30 14.79
N ARG A 242 18.61 -13.02 15.72
CA ARG A 242 17.99 -14.02 16.61
C ARG A 242 17.05 -14.98 15.89
N ARG A 243 16.70 -14.72 14.62
CA ARG A 243 15.70 -15.48 13.86
C ARG A 243 16.23 -16.01 12.52
N ALA A 244 17.51 -15.79 12.20
CA ALA A 244 18.25 -16.45 11.15
C ALA A 244 18.82 -17.77 11.67
#